data_83afce870743951d19cc26d80363fcbd
#
_entry.id   83afce870743951d19cc26d80363fcbd
#
_cell.length_a   1.000
_cell.length_b   1.000
_cell.length_c   1.000
_cell.angle_alpha   90.00
_cell.angle_beta   90.00
_cell.angle_gamma   90.00
#
_symmetry.space_group_name_H-M   'P 1'
#
loop_
_entity.id
_entity.type
_entity.pdbx_description
1 polymer ?
#
loop_
_entity_poly.entity_id
_entity_poly.type
_entity_poly.pdbx_seq_one_letter_code
_entity_poly.pdbx_strand_id
1 'polypeptide(L)'
;MILADEYNQLWLDDSAAIVGDDNAEAAVEKMSSMVTGTVTGEEAVETYKDGNMAYDCDFLQDVDQFTFDGTTISGSDKDGKELFKHTYHYEGMEKTRGLYIYESDDADSGEFTYFCIAPDTMDTTWHIEFRYGSDLDALGQYDAGDYAYWLAAGISTDYTQEDIENCIQLFCTEFI
;
A
#
# COMPACT_ATOMS: atom_id res chain seq x y z
N MET A 1 6.42 -13.58 -0.19
CA MET A 1 5.11 -13.35 -0.85
C MET A 1 4.09 -14.21 -0.12
N ILE A 2 3.07 -13.61 0.45
CA ILE A 2 1.93 -14.32 1.04
C ILE A 2 1.02 -14.69 -0.13
N LEU A 3 0.64 -15.96 -0.25
CA LEU A 3 -0.33 -16.38 -1.26
C LEU A 3 -1.66 -15.67 -1.00
N ALA A 4 -2.44 -15.39 -2.05
CA ALA A 4 -3.69 -14.67 -1.94
C ALA A 4 -4.65 -15.26 -0.89
N ASP A 5 -4.75 -16.59 -0.82
CA ASP A 5 -5.57 -17.30 0.17
C ASP A 5 -5.08 -17.07 1.60
N GLU A 6 -3.77 -17.14 1.83
CA GLU A 6 -3.18 -16.93 3.14
C GLU A 6 -3.36 -15.48 3.59
N TYR A 7 -3.20 -14.54 2.68
CA TYR A 7 -3.40 -13.12 2.95
C TYR A 7 -4.85 -12.84 3.34
N ASN A 8 -5.82 -13.32 2.54
CA ASN A 8 -7.23 -13.12 2.84
C ASN A 8 -7.64 -13.75 4.16
N GLN A 9 -7.15 -14.95 4.47
CA GLN A 9 -7.49 -15.62 5.72
C GLN A 9 -6.91 -14.90 6.94
N LEU A 10 -5.64 -14.48 6.88
CA LEU A 10 -5.02 -13.70 7.96
C LEU A 10 -5.76 -12.39 8.18
N TRP A 11 -6.11 -11.70 7.10
CA TRP A 11 -6.82 -10.45 7.17
C TRP A 11 -8.23 -10.63 7.77
N LEU A 12 -8.96 -11.68 7.37
CA LEU A 12 -10.27 -12.02 7.94
C LEU A 12 -10.17 -12.35 9.44
N ASP A 13 -9.21 -13.17 9.84
CA ASP A 13 -9.05 -13.60 11.22
C ASP A 13 -8.75 -12.41 12.15
N ASP A 14 -7.81 -11.54 11.74
CA ASP A 14 -7.43 -10.34 12.50
C ASP A 14 -8.56 -9.31 12.52
N SER A 15 -9.20 -9.08 11.39
CA SER A 15 -10.29 -8.11 11.27
C SER A 15 -11.54 -8.56 12.03
N ALA A 16 -11.89 -9.85 12.00
CA ALA A 16 -13.04 -10.40 12.69
C ALA A 16 -12.93 -10.20 14.22
N ALA A 17 -11.72 -10.25 14.77
CA ALA A 17 -11.49 -10.00 16.19
C ALA A 17 -11.78 -8.54 16.60
N ILE A 18 -11.69 -7.59 15.66
CA ILE A 18 -11.82 -6.15 15.92
C ILE A 18 -13.20 -5.63 15.54
N VAL A 19 -13.69 -5.98 14.35
CA VAL A 19 -14.94 -5.42 13.80
C VAL A 19 -16.10 -6.43 13.73
N GLY A 20 -15.85 -7.69 14.04
CA GLY A 20 -16.80 -8.80 13.94
C GLY A 20 -16.81 -9.48 12.58
N ASP A 21 -17.19 -10.76 12.53
CA ASP A 21 -17.11 -11.62 11.35
C ASP A 21 -17.83 -11.03 10.12
N ASP A 22 -19.08 -10.60 10.28
CA ASP A 22 -19.89 -10.07 9.16
C ASP A 22 -19.25 -8.84 8.51
N ASN A 23 -18.67 -7.95 9.31
CA ASN A 23 -18.02 -6.73 8.80
C ASN A 23 -16.67 -7.02 8.16
N ALA A 24 -15.89 -7.94 8.73
CA ALA A 24 -14.61 -8.35 8.16
C ALA A 24 -14.81 -9.01 6.79
N GLU A 25 -15.77 -9.91 6.67
CA GLU A 25 -16.11 -10.57 5.40
C GLU A 25 -16.59 -9.56 4.35
N ALA A 26 -17.48 -8.64 4.73
CA ALA A 26 -17.97 -7.58 3.82
C ALA A 26 -16.84 -6.67 3.32
N ALA A 27 -15.87 -6.32 4.18
CA ALA A 27 -14.73 -5.50 3.79
C ALA A 27 -13.80 -6.24 2.80
N VAL A 28 -13.49 -7.52 3.04
CA VAL A 28 -12.69 -8.34 2.10
C VAL A 28 -13.38 -8.46 0.75
N GLU A 29 -14.68 -8.76 0.72
CA GLU A 29 -15.45 -8.83 -0.52
C GLU A 29 -15.41 -7.51 -1.30
N LYS A 30 -15.58 -6.40 -0.59
CA LYS A 30 -15.55 -5.05 -1.19
C LYS A 30 -14.18 -4.73 -1.76
N MET A 31 -13.12 -4.93 -0.99
CA MET A 31 -11.75 -4.71 -1.43
C MET A 31 -11.41 -5.58 -2.65
N SER A 32 -11.70 -6.87 -2.60
CA SER A 32 -11.44 -7.79 -3.71
C SER A 32 -12.20 -7.39 -4.97
N SER A 33 -13.46 -6.92 -4.85
CA SER A 33 -14.23 -6.46 -6.00
C SER A 33 -13.65 -5.21 -6.66
N MET A 34 -13.05 -4.32 -5.87
CA MET A 34 -12.35 -3.14 -6.40
C MET A 34 -11.09 -3.55 -7.18
N VAL A 35 -10.32 -4.49 -6.65
CA VAL A 35 -9.07 -4.97 -7.27
C VAL A 35 -9.35 -5.76 -8.55
N THR A 36 -10.30 -6.68 -8.53
CA THR A 36 -10.60 -7.57 -9.67
C THR A 36 -11.57 -6.97 -10.68
N GLY A 37 -12.29 -5.91 -10.31
CA GLY A 37 -13.33 -5.30 -11.14
C GLY A 37 -14.54 -6.20 -11.37
N THR A 38 -14.78 -7.21 -10.52
CA THR A 38 -15.91 -8.13 -10.62
C THR A 38 -17.20 -7.54 -10.07
N VAL A 39 -18.34 -8.14 -10.40
CA VAL A 39 -19.68 -7.60 -10.10
C VAL A 39 -20.11 -7.90 -8.67
N THR A 40 -19.62 -9.00 -8.09
CA THR A 40 -19.96 -9.44 -6.73
C THR A 40 -18.71 -9.64 -5.90
N GLY A 41 -18.81 -9.44 -4.60
CA GLY A 41 -17.71 -9.65 -3.66
C GLY A 41 -17.23 -11.10 -3.66
N GLU A 42 -18.17 -12.08 -3.64
CA GLU A 42 -17.84 -13.51 -3.68
C GLU A 42 -17.07 -13.88 -4.95
N GLU A 43 -17.53 -13.44 -6.12
CA GLU A 43 -16.83 -13.64 -7.39
C GLU A 43 -15.46 -12.98 -7.42
N ALA A 44 -15.33 -11.81 -6.80
CA ALA A 44 -14.06 -11.09 -6.68
C ALA A 44 -13.06 -11.86 -5.82
N VAL A 45 -13.48 -12.40 -4.68
CA VAL A 45 -12.63 -13.22 -3.80
C VAL A 45 -12.13 -14.46 -4.52
N GLU A 46 -13.00 -15.19 -5.24
CA GLU A 46 -12.60 -16.34 -6.03
C GLU A 46 -11.63 -15.97 -7.16
N THR A 47 -11.91 -14.88 -7.89
CA THR A 47 -11.03 -14.38 -8.96
C THR A 47 -9.67 -13.97 -8.40
N TYR A 48 -9.64 -13.34 -7.23
CA TYR A 48 -8.43 -12.93 -6.54
C TYR A 48 -7.60 -14.17 -6.12
N LYS A 49 -8.23 -15.20 -5.58
CA LYS A 49 -7.57 -16.45 -5.19
C LYS A 49 -6.98 -17.20 -6.38
N ASP A 50 -7.73 -17.27 -7.49
CA ASP A 50 -7.33 -18.02 -8.68
C ASP A 50 -6.29 -17.26 -9.53
N GLY A 51 -6.32 -15.94 -9.50
CA GLY A 51 -5.66 -15.10 -10.49
C GLY A 51 -4.29 -14.57 -10.11
N ASN A 52 -3.82 -14.75 -8.88
CA ASN A 52 -2.56 -14.14 -8.42
C ASN A 52 -2.52 -12.61 -8.64
N MET A 53 -3.68 -11.98 -8.59
CA MET A 53 -3.87 -10.59 -8.97
C MET A 53 -3.36 -9.64 -7.90
N ALA A 54 -2.82 -8.53 -8.31
CA ALA A 54 -2.59 -7.29 -7.56
C ALA A 54 -1.49 -7.26 -6.47
N TYR A 55 -1.09 -8.37 -5.89
CA TYR A 55 -0.06 -8.38 -4.85
C TYR A 55 1.19 -9.13 -5.25
N ASP A 56 1.35 -9.49 -6.52
CA ASP A 56 2.64 -9.88 -7.08
C ASP A 56 3.46 -8.60 -7.33
N CYS A 57 3.88 -8.01 -6.23
CA CYS A 57 4.59 -6.74 -6.24
C CYS A 57 6.07 -7.01 -6.44
N ASP A 58 6.49 -7.29 -7.66
CA ASP A 58 7.89 -7.32 -8.08
C ASP A 58 8.62 -6.01 -7.76
N PHE A 59 7.86 -4.94 -7.56
CA PHE A 59 8.39 -3.61 -7.26
C PHE A 59 8.54 -3.28 -5.77
N LEU A 60 8.25 -4.18 -4.85
CA LEU A 60 8.62 -3.99 -3.44
C LEU A 60 10.12 -4.25 -3.19
N GLN A 61 10.81 -4.90 -4.11
CA GLN A 61 12.28 -5.04 -4.15
C GLN A 61 12.91 -5.36 -2.81
N ASP A 62 12.28 -6.24 -2.03
CA ASP A 62 12.75 -6.66 -0.71
C ASP A 62 12.88 -5.53 0.33
N VAL A 63 12.27 -4.38 0.13
CA VAL A 63 12.26 -3.30 1.13
C VAL A 63 11.30 -3.66 2.26
N ASP A 64 11.87 -3.82 3.45
CA ASP A 64 11.13 -4.12 4.68
C ASP A 64 10.77 -2.86 5.46
N GLN A 65 11.66 -1.87 5.43
CA GLN A 65 11.48 -0.62 6.15
C GLN A 65 11.85 0.58 5.29
N PHE A 66 10.94 1.57 5.24
CA PHE A 66 11.21 2.90 4.68
C PHE A 66 11.50 3.90 5.81
N THR A 67 12.43 4.82 5.56
CA THR A 67 12.71 5.94 6.46
C THR A 67 12.55 7.25 5.69
N PHE A 68 11.67 8.11 6.20
CA PHE A 68 11.42 9.45 5.69
C PHE A 68 12.08 10.45 6.67
N ASP A 69 13.19 11.07 6.26
CA ASP A 69 13.96 12.00 7.10
C ASP A 69 14.18 13.33 6.38
N GLY A 70 13.31 14.28 6.65
CA GLY A 70 13.32 15.60 6.05
C GLY A 70 13.17 15.53 4.53
N THR A 71 14.27 15.68 3.80
CA THR A 71 14.30 15.59 2.33
C THR A 71 14.81 14.25 1.82
N THR A 72 15.12 13.31 2.69
CA THR A 72 15.70 12.02 2.34
C THR A 72 14.68 10.90 2.54
N ILE A 73 14.58 10.00 1.54
CA ILE A 73 13.89 8.72 1.69
C ILE A 73 14.92 7.61 1.49
N SER A 74 14.90 6.64 2.38
CA SER A 74 15.76 5.46 2.29
C SER A 74 14.95 4.20 2.59
N GLY A 75 15.42 3.07 2.05
CA GLY A 75 14.85 1.75 2.31
C GLY A 75 15.91 0.76 2.78
N SER A 76 15.53 -0.13 3.67
CA SER A 76 16.36 -1.23 4.14
C SER A 76 15.61 -2.55 4.05
N ASP A 77 16.38 -3.64 3.92
CA ASP A 77 15.85 -5.00 3.99
C ASP A 77 15.57 -5.42 5.44
N LYS A 78 15.01 -6.61 5.61
CA LYS A 78 14.71 -7.23 6.92
C LYS A 78 15.91 -7.40 7.86
N ASP A 79 17.13 -7.40 7.30
CA ASP A 79 18.38 -7.51 8.05
C ASP A 79 18.96 -6.12 8.39
N GLY A 80 18.27 -5.05 8.02
CA GLY A 80 18.65 -3.66 8.25
C GLY A 80 19.72 -3.14 7.29
N LYS A 81 19.99 -3.85 6.19
CA LYS A 81 20.91 -3.38 5.16
C LYS A 81 20.23 -2.34 4.30
N GLU A 82 20.82 -1.15 4.18
CA GLU A 82 20.35 -0.11 3.28
C GLU A 82 20.37 -0.58 1.82
N LEU A 83 19.22 -0.50 1.16
CA LEU A 83 19.02 -0.86 -0.24
C LEU A 83 19.12 0.36 -1.15
N PHE A 84 18.55 1.47 -0.70
CA PHE A 84 18.64 2.76 -1.37
C PHE A 84 18.59 3.90 -0.37
N LYS A 85 19.10 5.07 -0.78
CA LYS A 85 18.96 6.34 -0.06
C LYS A 85 19.13 7.50 -1.03
N HIS A 86 18.07 8.29 -1.21
CA HIS A 86 18.05 9.40 -2.15
C HIS A 86 17.49 10.66 -1.51
N THR A 87 17.84 11.81 -2.11
CA THR A 87 17.29 13.11 -1.71
C THR A 87 16.12 13.46 -2.64
N TYR A 88 15.06 14.02 -2.07
CA TYR A 88 13.82 14.31 -2.78
C TYR A 88 13.38 15.76 -2.59
N HIS A 89 12.68 16.27 -3.58
CA HIS A 89 11.96 17.54 -3.49
C HIS A 89 10.49 17.34 -3.85
N TYR A 90 9.64 18.23 -3.32
CA TYR A 90 8.21 18.23 -3.61
C TYR A 90 7.97 18.79 -5.01
N GLU A 91 7.33 18.02 -5.89
CA GLU A 91 7.05 18.41 -7.27
C GLU A 91 5.62 18.92 -7.46
N GLY A 92 4.70 18.46 -6.63
CA GLY A 92 3.30 18.85 -6.75
C GLY A 92 2.34 17.79 -6.24
N MET A 93 1.14 17.80 -6.82
CA MET A 93 0.07 16.86 -6.47
C MET A 93 -0.38 16.12 -7.72
N GLU A 94 -0.44 14.80 -7.63
CA GLU A 94 -1.02 13.93 -8.65
C GLU A 94 -2.54 14.22 -8.76
N LYS A 95 -3.10 14.16 -9.99
CA LYS A 95 -4.45 14.70 -10.26
C LYS A 95 -5.58 13.69 -10.04
N THR A 96 -5.29 12.40 -10.08
CA THR A 96 -6.31 11.34 -10.02
C THR A 96 -6.80 11.11 -8.61
N ARG A 97 -5.87 10.97 -7.67
CA ARG A 97 -6.14 10.72 -6.26
C ARG A 97 -5.68 11.84 -5.31
N GLY A 98 -4.95 12.82 -5.84
CA GLY A 98 -4.45 13.93 -5.04
C GLY A 98 -3.24 13.55 -4.17
N LEU A 99 -2.46 12.55 -4.57
CA LEU A 99 -1.25 12.18 -3.86
C LEU A 99 -0.17 13.25 -4.01
N TYR A 100 0.58 13.50 -2.95
CA TYR A 100 1.75 14.38 -2.99
C TYR A 100 2.90 13.69 -3.70
N ILE A 101 3.46 14.36 -4.73
CA ILE A 101 4.57 13.86 -5.54
C ILE A 101 5.87 14.37 -4.98
N TYR A 102 6.80 13.47 -4.74
CA TYR A 102 8.19 13.75 -4.44
C TYR A 102 9.05 13.11 -5.51
N GLU A 103 9.93 13.90 -6.14
CA GLU A 103 10.89 13.46 -7.16
C GLU A 103 12.28 13.44 -6.58
N SER A 104 13.05 12.40 -6.90
CA SER A 104 14.45 12.30 -6.49
C SER A 104 15.33 13.29 -7.24
N ASP A 105 16.25 13.93 -6.51
CA ASP A 105 17.31 14.77 -7.08
C ASP A 105 18.47 13.93 -7.67
N ASP A 106 18.49 12.62 -7.38
CA ASP A 106 19.59 11.74 -7.75
C ASP A 106 19.28 11.00 -9.06
N ALA A 107 20.23 11.01 -10.00
CA ALA A 107 20.05 10.46 -11.34
C ALA A 107 20.00 8.92 -11.39
N ASP A 108 20.38 8.24 -10.32
CA ASP A 108 20.49 6.78 -10.22
C ASP A 108 19.43 6.15 -9.32
N SER A 109 18.31 6.86 -9.10
CA SER A 109 17.23 6.42 -8.20
C SER A 109 16.43 5.23 -8.74
N GLY A 110 16.47 4.95 -10.05
CA GLY A 110 15.78 3.81 -10.64
C GLY A 110 14.28 3.82 -10.35
N GLU A 111 13.77 2.74 -9.79
CA GLU A 111 12.36 2.62 -9.39
C GLU A 111 11.97 3.53 -8.21
N PHE A 112 12.92 4.05 -7.46
CA PHE A 112 12.69 5.00 -6.38
C PHE A 112 12.74 6.47 -6.83
N THR A 113 12.57 6.73 -8.13
CA THR A 113 12.61 8.11 -8.67
C THR A 113 11.46 8.96 -8.14
N TYR A 114 10.26 8.43 -8.10
CA TYR A 114 9.08 9.14 -7.60
C TYR A 114 8.46 8.44 -6.40
N PHE A 115 8.04 9.22 -5.42
CA PHE A 115 7.12 8.79 -4.36
C PHE A 115 5.85 9.62 -4.42
N CYS A 116 4.70 8.95 -4.46
CA CYS A 116 3.38 9.55 -4.41
C CYS A 116 2.74 9.16 -3.07
N ILE A 117 2.64 10.12 -2.14
CA ILE A 117 2.22 9.88 -0.74
C ILE A 117 0.82 10.43 -0.53
N ALA A 118 -0.05 9.65 0.12
CA ALA A 118 -1.41 10.08 0.43
C ALA A 118 -1.42 11.24 1.43
N PRO A 119 -2.23 12.30 1.19
CA PRO A 119 -2.27 13.48 2.05
C PRO A 119 -2.70 13.21 3.49
N ASP A 120 -3.59 12.24 3.70
CA ASP A 120 -4.12 11.84 4.99
C ASP A 120 -3.06 11.23 5.92
N THR A 121 -2.00 10.64 5.35
CA THR A 121 -0.89 10.14 6.16
C THR A 121 -0.12 11.25 6.89
N MET A 122 -0.27 12.48 6.44
CA MET A 122 0.35 13.64 7.11
C MET A 122 -0.39 14.03 8.39
N ASP A 123 -1.65 13.63 8.53
CA ASP A 123 -2.51 13.92 9.68
C ASP A 123 -2.58 12.76 10.68
N THR A 124 -2.04 11.59 10.31
CA THR A 124 -1.99 10.39 11.15
C THR A 124 -0.55 10.01 11.46
N THR A 125 -0.31 9.48 12.65
CA THR A 125 1.03 9.08 13.09
C THR A 125 1.25 7.56 13.10
N TRP A 126 0.21 6.79 12.79
CA TRP A 126 0.23 5.35 12.94
C TRP A 126 0.23 4.59 11.62
N HIS A 127 -0.08 5.22 10.48
CA HIS A 127 0.06 4.59 9.16
C HIS A 127 0.54 5.58 8.09
N ILE A 128 1.04 5.03 6.97
CA ILE A 128 1.39 5.76 5.76
C ILE A 128 0.93 4.96 4.54
N GLU A 129 0.40 5.66 3.53
CA GLU A 129 0.05 5.10 2.24
C GLU A 129 0.79 5.81 1.13
N PHE A 130 1.41 5.06 0.23
CA PHE A 130 2.21 5.62 -0.85
C PHE A 130 2.39 4.67 -2.02
N ARG A 131 2.79 5.24 -3.15
CA ARG A 131 3.25 4.52 -4.35
C ARG A 131 4.63 5.03 -4.70
N TYR A 132 5.43 4.21 -5.36
CA TYR A 132 6.71 4.64 -5.90
C TYR A 132 7.01 3.95 -7.22
N GLY A 133 7.86 4.56 -8.04
CA GLY A 133 8.24 4.04 -9.35
C GLY A 133 9.06 5.05 -10.14
N SER A 134 9.53 4.61 -11.31
CA SER A 134 10.31 5.46 -12.23
C SER A 134 9.47 6.21 -13.25
N ASP A 135 8.18 5.90 -13.38
CA ASP A 135 7.27 6.49 -14.36
C ASP A 135 6.07 7.14 -13.66
N LEU A 136 6.08 8.46 -13.59
CA LEU A 136 5.03 9.24 -12.94
C LEU A 136 3.67 9.10 -13.60
N ASP A 137 3.63 8.97 -14.95
CA ASP A 137 2.37 8.80 -15.67
C ASP A 137 1.75 7.43 -15.35
N ALA A 138 2.57 6.39 -15.21
CA ALA A 138 2.11 5.07 -14.78
C ALA A 138 1.64 5.09 -13.31
N LEU A 139 2.35 5.77 -12.42
CA LEU A 139 1.94 5.94 -11.02
C LEU A 139 0.61 6.68 -10.86
N GLY A 140 0.29 7.59 -11.79
CA GLY A 140 -0.99 8.30 -11.83
C GLY A 140 -2.18 7.44 -12.29
N GLN A 141 -1.95 6.26 -12.87
CA GLN A 141 -2.99 5.34 -13.33
C GLN A 141 -3.38 4.38 -12.21
N TYR A 142 -4.47 4.71 -11.50
CA TYR A 142 -4.85 3.90 -10.34
C TYR A 142 -5.62 2.62 -10.69
N ASP A 143 -6.48 2.68 -11.70
CA ASP A 143 -7.38 1.60 -12.12
C ASP A 143 -6.90 0.84 -13.38
N ALA A 144 -5.69 1.12 -13.85
CA ALA A 144 -5.11 0.51 -15.04
C ALA A 144 -3.58 0.49 -14.99
N GLY A 145 -2.96 -0.30 -15.87
CA GLY A 145 -1.50 -0.41 -16.01
C GLY A 145 -0.86 -1.28 -14.94
N ASP A 146 0.46 -1.24 -14.87
CA ASP A 146 1.27 -2.13 -14.01
C ASP A 146 1.09 -1.85 -12.52
N TYR A 147 0.64 -0.65 -12.16
CA TYR A 147 0.39 -0.23 -10.77
C TYR A 147 -1.11 -0.23 -10.41
N ALA A 148 -1.96 -0.90 -11.21
CA ALA A 148 -3.39 -0.91 -10.97
C ALA A 148 -3.72 -1.38 -9.54
N TYR A 149 -4.52 -0.56 -8.84
CA TYR A 149 -4.98 -0.78 -7.46
C TYR A 149 -3.89 -0.97 -6.40
N TRP A 150 -2.61 -0.81 -6.77
CA TRP A 150 -1.53 -0.92 -5.82
C TRP A 150 -1.33 0.38 -5.01
N LEU A 151 -1.25 0.23 -3.71
CA LEU A 151 -0.85 1.25 -2.77
C LEU A 151 -0.10 0.55 -1.64
N ALA A 152 1.16 0.91 -1.44
CA ALA A 152 1.91 0.41 -0.29
C ALA A 152 1.37 1.07 0.97
N ALA A 153 1.21 0.30 2.03
CA ALA A 153 0.85 0.80 3.34
C ALA A 153 1.85 0.31 4.39
N GLY A 154 2.10 1.12 5.38
CA GLY A 154 3.01 0.80 6.48
C GLY A 154 2.61 1.50 7.76
N ILE A 155 3.16 1.04 8.87
CA ILE A 155 3.00 1.66 10.19
C ILE A 155 4.37 2.00 10.76
N SER A 156 4.40 2.85 11.79
CA SER A 156 5.64 3.18 12.51
C SER A 156 6.32 1.93 13.06
N THR A 157 7.65 1.91 13.06
CA THR A 157 8.43 0.78 13.62
C THR A 157 8.32 0.64 15.14
N ASP A 158 7.83 1.68 15.81
CA ASP A 158 7.52 1.69 17.24
C ASP A 158 6.02 1.50 17.53
N TYR A 159 5.31 0.85 16.60
CA TYR A 159 3.88 0.58 16.70
C TYR A 159 3.49 -0.18 17.97
N THR A 160 2.29 0.08 18.42
CA THR A 160 1.63 -0.64 19.51
C THR A 160 0.58 -1.59 18.95
N GLN A 161 0.06 -2.50 19.78
CA GLN A 161 -1.09 -3.32 19.41
C GLN A 161 -2.32 -2.45 19.07
N GLU A 162 -2.51 -1.32 19.78
CA GLU A 162 -3.60 -0.38 19.50
C GLU A 162 -3.47 0.25 18.11
N ASP A 163 -2.25 0.53 17.65
CA ASP A 163 -2.02 1.07 16.29
C ASP A 163 -2.42 0.06 15.22
N ILE A 164 -2.10 -1.22 15.40
CA ILE A 164 -2.55 -2.30 14.50
C ILE A 164 -4.08 -2.38 14.46
N GLU A 165 -4.73 -2.39 15.63
CA GLU A 165 -6.19 -2.44 15.74
C GLU A 165 -6.86 -1.24 15.08
N ASN A 166 -6.29 -0.04 15.24
CA ASN A 166 -6.76 1.17 14.57
C ASN A 166 -6.61 1.09 13.05
N CYS A 167 -5.49 0.56 12.54
CA CYS A 167 -5.31 0.33 11.10
C CYS A 167 -6.37 -0.61 10.55
N ILE A 168 -6.58 -1.75 11.18
CA ILE A 168 -7.58 -2.73 10.75
C ILE A 168 -8.98 -2.13 10.78
N GLN A 169 -9.32 -1.39 11.83
CA GLN A 169 -10.61 -0.73 11.95
C GLN A 169 -10.81 0.33 10.85
N LEU A 170 -9.76 1.11 10.53
CA LEU A 170 -9.81 2.10 9.46
C LEU A 170 -10.09 1.43 8.12
N PHE A 171 -9.29 0.44 7.73
CA PHE A 171 -9.48 -0.27 6.47
C PHE A 171 -10.84 -0.93 6.36
N CYS A 172 -11.32 -1.58 7.41
CA CYS A 172 -12.68 -2.15 7.42
C CYS A 172 -13.74 -1.08 7.21
N THR A 173 -13.60 0.08 7.84
CA THR A 173 -14.57 1.19 7.71
C THR A 173 -14.59 1.78 6.31
N GLU A 174 -13.46 1.82 5.63
CA GLU A 174 -13.37 2.33 4.25
C GLU A 174 -14.02 1.38 3.23
N PHE A 175 -14.06 0.09 3.53
CA PHE A 175 -14.60 -0.94 2.64
C PHE A 175 -15.99 -1.47 3.02
N ILE A 176 -16.59 -1.02 4.11
CA ILE A 176 -17.98 -1.30 4.47
C ILE A 176 -18.86 -0.11 4.08
#